data_dad8d3dfb0b5c3f60ac1892fbaa106c7
#
_entry.id   dad8d3dfb0b5c3f60ac1892fbaa106c7
#
_cell.length_a   1.000
_cell.length_b   1.000
_cell.length_c   1.000
_cell.angle_alpha   90.00
_cell.angle_beta   90.00
_cell.angle_gamma   90.00
#
_symmetry.space_group_name_H-M   'P 1'
#
loop_
_entity.id
_entity.type
_entity.pdbx_description
1 polymer ?
#
loop_
_entity_poly.entity_id
_entity_poly.type
_entity_poly.pdbx_seq_one_letter_code
_entity_poly.pdbx_strand_id
1 'polypeptide(L)'
;MYKVEPSGETLGCCIHGMDLSKPFGKPELGFVLQALADYGVVSFPNQSLDPAAQVAFSRQFGELEVHVSGAFQEPGHPELMILSNIVENGKPVGLADAGQDWHTDMSFSKTIAFINVLYALKVPRRDGRPLGATLFADMVAAYDALPGNVKRKIESLSATHNFEKFWEMMRQRAGAKTSRPPMTEEQKRMKPPVSQPMVLVHPISGRKSLYADPGYTVSIDGMEKQESDELLDFLFRHQLRPEFQYAHRWNEGDVLVWDNLRTLHNAEADYRADEPRLIKRCQVMADWIFTPEFALLAKEYGRLDAPTRQQKQPALLTESAS
;
A
#
# COMPACT_ATOMS: atom_id res chain seq x y z
N MET A 1 -22.60 15.04 -7.64
CA MET A 1 -21.25 15.02 -8.26
C MET A 1 -20.26 14.92 -7.13
N TYR A 2 -19.35 13.95 -7.17
CA TYR A 2 -18.35 13.75 -6.13
C TYR A 2 -17.21 14.75 -6.29
N LYS A 3 -16.70 15.32 -5.19
CA LYS A 3 -15.59 16.27 -5.23
C LYS A 3 -14.28 15.53 -4.96
N VAL A 4 -13.34 15.64 -5.88
CA VAL A 4 -11.96 15.13 -5.70
C VAL A 4 -11.07 16.31 -5.31
N GLU A 5 -10.30 16.14 -4.24
CA GLU A 5 -9.36 17.13 -3.74
C GLU A 5 -7.98 16.48 -3.59
N PRO A 6 -6.96 16.89 -4.36
CA PRO A 6 -5.61 16.37 -4.19
C PRO A 6 -5.06 16.65 -2.79
N SER A 7 -4.48 15.66 -2.15
CA SER A 7 -3.99 15.75 -0.76
C SER A 7 -2.47 15.97 -0.68
N GLY A 8 -1.73 15.59 -1.70
CA GLY A 8 -0.28 15.73 -1.78
C GLY A 8 0.19 16.12 -3.17
N GLU A 9 1.50 16.33 -3.34
CA GLU A 9 2.07 16.74 -4.63
C GLU A 9 2.09 15.60 -5.65
N THR A 10 2.44 14.38 -5.23
CA THR A 10 2.59 13.21 -6.11
C THR A 10 1.52 12.17 -5.89
N LEU A 11 1.12 11.94 -4.66
CA LEU A 11 0.13 10.96 -4.22
C LEU A 11 -1.00 11.61 -3.44
N GLY A 12 -2.09 10.87 -3.33
CA GLY A 12 -3.20 11.17 -2.44
C GLY A 12 -4.25 12.10 -3.02
N CYS A 13 -5.51 11.69 -2.83
CA CYS A 13 -6.66 12.59 -2.96
C CYS A 13 -7.71 12.23 -1.91
N CYS A 14 -8.59 13.19 -1.64
CA CYS A 14 -9.77 13.01 -0.83
C CYS A 14 -11.01 13.06 -1.74
N ILE A 15 -11.90 12.07 -1.62
CA ILE A 15 -13.19 12.05 -2.32
C ILE A 15 -14.29 12.35 -1.31
N HIS A 16 -14.97 13.45 -1.51
CA HIS A 16 -16.10 13.89 -0.68
C HIS A 16 -17.44 13.50 -1.29
N GLY A 17 -18.42 13.20 -0.42
CA GLY A 17 -19.82 12.96 -0.80
C GLY A 17 -20.13 11.53 -1.21
N MET A 18 -19.17 10.60 -1.13
CA MET A 18 -19.42 9.16 -1.26
C MET A 18 -19.77 8.53 0.08
N ASP A 19 -20.81 7.71 0.10
CA ASP A 19 -21.25 6.89 1.22
C ASP A 19 -20.87 5.43 0.93
N LEU A 20 -19.80 4.94 1.56
CA LEU A 20 -19.27 3.61 1.32
C LEU A 20 -20.09 2.49 1.98
N SER A 21 -21.10 2.82 2.77
CA SER A 21 -22.05 1.84 3.32
C SER A 21 -23.03 1.33 2.27
N LYS A 22 -23.11 1.99 1.12
CA LYS A 22 -23.99 1.65 0.00
C LYS A 22 -23.22 0.92 -1.11
N PRO A 23 -23.86 -0.03 -1.80
CA PRO A 23 -23.22 -0.69 -2.94
C PRO A 23 -22.99 0.34 -4.06
N PHE A 24 -21.82 0.25 -4.69
CA PHE A 24 -21.50 1.05 -5.87
C PHE A 24 -22.16 0.46 -7.12
N GLY A 25 -22.62 1.35 -8.01
CA GLY A 25 -22.84 1.00 -9.39
C GLY A 25 -21.55 1.06 -10.21
N LYS A 26 -21.63 0.72 -11.49
CA LYS A 26 -20.50 0.83 -12.42
C LYS A 26 -19.88 2.24 -12.48
N PRO A 27 -20.66 3.34 -12.43
CA PRO A 27 -20.10 4.68 -12.44
C PRO A 27 -19.24 4.98 -11.22
N GLU A 28 -19.69 4.65 -10.01
CA GLU A 28 -18.93 4.88 -8.78
C GLU A 28 -17.66 4.02 -8.74
N LEU A 29 -17.78 2.76 -9.14
CA LEU A 29 -16.64 1.85 -9.19
C LEU A 29 -15.58 2.35 -10.19
N GLY A 30 -15.98 2.69 -11.41
CA GLY A 30 -15.06 3.22 -12.43
C GLY A 30 -14.40 4.52 -12.01
N PHE A 31 -15.16 5.40 -11.34
CA PHE A 31 -14.62 6.65 -10.78
C PHE A 31 -13.55 6.41 -9.73
N VAL A 32 -13.77 5.50 -8.78
CA VAL A 32 -12.78 5.18 -7.73
C VAL A 32 -11.56 4.46 -8.32
N LEU A 33 -11.75 3.55 -9.28
CA LEU A 33 -10.66 2.87 -9.99
C LEU A 33 -9.74 3.88 -10.71
N GLN A 34 -10.33 4.88 -11.37
CA GLN A 34 -9.54 5.94 -12.02
C GLN A 34 -8.81 6.81 -10.99
N ALA A 35 -9.48 7.16 -9.88
CA ALA A 35 -8.85 7.93 -8.81
C ALA A 35 -7.64 7.19 -8.20
N LEU A 36 -7.75 5.88 -7.99
CA LEU A 36 -6.62 5.05 -7.53
C LEU A 36 -5.49 5.03 -8.57
N ALA A 37 -5.82 4.87 -9.86
CA ALA A 37 -4.84 4.89 -10.94
C ALA A 37 -4.09 6.23 -11.06
N ASP A 38 -4.79 7.36 -10.81
CA ASP A 38 -4.22 8.71 -10.95
C ASP A 38 -3.49 9.18 -9.68
N TYR A 39 -4.03 8.86 -8.49
CA TYR A 39 -3.54 9.38 -7.22
C TYR A 39 -2.86 8.34 -6.32
N GLY A 40 -3.04 7.05 -6.56
CA GLY A 40 -2.45 5.94 -5.79
C GLY A 40 -3.00 5.76 -4.38
N VAL A 41 -3.40 6.82 -3.72
CA VAL A 41 -3.99 6.83 -2.37
C VAL A 41 -5.26 7.67 -2.39
N VAL A 42 -6.37 7.08 -1.95
CA VAL A 42 -7.69 7.75 -1.93
C VAL A 42 -8.27 7.67 -0.53
N SER A 43 -8.63 8.82 0.04
CA SER A 43 -9.31 8.90 1.32
C SER A 43 -10.78 9.30 1.17
N PHE A 44 -11.64 8.70 2.00
CA PHE A 44 -13.05 9.01 2.11
C PHE A 44 -13.33 9.39 3.56
N PRO A 45 -13.53 10.68 3.86
CA PRO A 45 -13.72 11.15 5.23
C PRO A 45 -15.14 10.87 5.74
N ASN A 46 -15.30 10.87 7.08
CA ASN A 46 -16.59 10.83 7.76
C ASN A 46 -17.47 9.63 7.39
N GLN A 47 -16.88 8.46 7.21
CA GLN A 47 -17.61 7.21 6.95
C GLN A 47 -18.12 6.59 8.26
N SER A 48 -19.23 5.86 8.16
CA SER A 48 -19.78 5.04 9.24
C SER A 48 -20.09 3.66 8.69
N LEU A 49 -19.15 2.73 8.87
CA LEU A 49 -19.23 1.38 8.32
C LEU A 49 -19.33 0.37 9.45
N ASP A 50 -20.29 -0.54 9.35
CA ASP A 50 -20.21 -1.81 10.07
C ASP A 50 -19.25 -2.78 9.35
N PRO A 51 -18.86 -3.89 9.99
CA PRO A 51 -17.97 -4.87 9.36
C PRO A 51 -18.48 -5.41 8.03
N ALA A 52 -19.78 -5.67 7.90
CA ALA A 52 -20.37 -6.20 6.67
C ALA A 52 -20.29 -5.18 5.51
N ALA A 53 -20.54 -3.90 5.79
CA ALA A 53 -20.42 -2.82 4.79
C ALA A 53 -18.98 -2.63 4.32
N GLN A 54 -17.99 -2.66 5.23
CA GLN A 54 -16.58 -2.57 4.84
C GLN A 54 -16.16 -3.75 3.95
N VAL A 55 -16.57 -4.97 4.28
CA VAL A 55 -16.32 -6.17 3.46
C VAL A 55 -17.01 -6.05 2.11
N ALA A 56 -18.30 -5.64 2.08
CA ALA A 56 -19.06 -5.49 0.84
C ALA A 56 -18.46 -4.42 -0.08
N PHE A 57 -18.00 -3.30 0.47
CA PHE A 57 -17.28 -2.27 -0.29
C PHE A 57 -15.98 -2.83 -0.88
N SER A 58 -15.17 -3.49 -0.08
CA SER A 58 -13.88 -4.02 -0.50
C SER A 58 -14.00 -5.09 -1.59
N ARG A 59 -15.00 -5.97 -1.51
CA ARG A 59 -15.26 -7.03 -2.50
C ARG A 59 -15.61 -6.54 -3.91
N GLN A 60 -15.98 -5.28 -4.06
CA GLN A 60 -16.22 -4.72 -5.38
C GLN A 60 -14.96 -4.58 -6.24
N PHE A 61 -13.79 -4.64 -5.61
CA PHE A 61 -12.48 -4.48 -6.26
C PHE A 61 -11.75 -5.80 -6.51
N GLY A 62 -12.22 -6.92 -6.01
CA GLY A 62 -11.59 -8.24 -6.21
C GLY A 62 -11.84 -9.19 -5.03
N GLU A 63 -11.21 -10.35 -5.09
CA GLU A 63 -11.23 -11.31 -4.01
C GLU A 63 -10.49 -10.77 -2.78
N LEU A 64 -11.03 -11.06 -1.59
CA LEU A 64 -10.42 -10.62 -0.34
C LEU A 64 -9.50 -11.69 0.22
N GLU A 65 -8.32 -11.27 0.69
CA GLU A 65 -7.45 -12.16 1.45
C GLU A 65 -8.09 -12.51 2.79
N VAL A 66 -8.05 -13.80 3.13
CA VAL A 66 -8.33 -14.29 4.47
C VAL A 66 -7.02 -14.74 5.10
N HIS A 67 -6.57 -14.04 6.14
CA HIS A 67 -5.29 -14.35 6.77
C HIS A 67 -5.31 -15.72 7.44
N VAL A 68 -4.43 -16.62 7.00
CA VAL A 68 -4.41 -18.04 7.39
C VAL A 68 -4.24 -18.29 8.89
N SER A 69 -3.65 -17.36 9.64
CA SER A 69 -3.44 -17.56 11.09
C SER A 69 -4.72 -17.49 11.91
N GLY A 70 -5.82 -16.95 11.36
CA GLY A 70 -7.07 -16.72 12.09
C GLY A 70 -6.96 -15.74 13.27
N ALA A 71 -5.75 -15.21 13.53
CA ALA A 71 -5.51 -14.28 14.62
C ALA A 71 -5.94 -12.86 14.23
N PHE A 72 -6.54 -12.15 15.19
CA PHE A 72 -6.94 -10.74 15.03
C PHE A 72 -7.92 -10.45 13.89
N GLN A 73 -8.77 -11.45 13.56
CA GLN A 73 -9.88 -11.27 12.63
C GLN A 73 -11.11 -10.74 13.36
N GLU A 74 -11.92 -9.96 12.66
CA GLU A 74 -13.21 -9.51 13.15
C GLU A 74 -14.17 -10.70 13.31
N PRO A 75 -14.84 -10.87 14.45
CA PRO A 75 -15.80 -11.93 14.63
C PRO A 75 -16.90 -11.96 13.55
N GLY A 76 -17.04 -13.09 12.86
CA GLY A 76 -17.99 -13.25 11.75
C GLY A 76 -17.52 -12.70 10.39
N HIS A 77 -16.36 -12.03 10.33
CA HIS A 77 -15.81 -11.46 9.11
C HIS A 77 -14.31 -11.76 9.00
N PRO A 78 -13.90 -12.97 8.60
CA PRO A 78 -12.51 -13.39 8.58
C PRO A 78 -11.62 -12.60 7.58
N GLU A 79 -12.22 -11.87 6.65
CA GLU A 79 -11.54 -10.97 5.72
C GLU A 79 -11.12 -9.63 6.35
N LEU A 80 -11.69 -9.30 7.53
CA LEU A 80 -11.35 -8.09 8.28
C LEU A 80 -10.30 -8.38 9.33
N MET A 81 -9.11 -7.83 9.15
CA MET A 81 -8.04 -7.83 10.15
C MET A 81 -8.14 -6.62 11.05
N ILE A 82 -8.01 -6.83 12.36
CA ILE A 82 -7.97 -5.77 13.37
C ILE A 82 -6.52 -5.35 13.61
N LEU A 83 -6.22 -4.07 13.37
CA LEU A 83 -4.93 -3.44 13.63
C LEU A 83 -5.08 -2.52 14.84
N SER A 84 -4.52 -2.93 15.99
CA SER A 84 -4.74 -2.22 17.25
C SER A 84 -3.64 -2.47 18.28
N ASN A 85 -3.32 -1.44 19.07
CA ASN A 85 -2.48 -1.56 20.27
C ASN A 85 -3.30 -1.74 21.56
N ILE A 86 -4.64 -1.82 21.46
CA ILE A 86 -5.53 -1.96 22.60
C ILE A 86 -5.40 -3.35 23.19
N VAL A 87 -5.39 -3.41 24.53
CA VAL A 87 -5.42 -4.65 25.31
C VAL A 87 -6.67 -4.64 26.18
N GLU A 88 -7.53 -5.64 26.02
CA GLU A 88 -8.74 -5.81 26.84
C GLU A 88 -8.63 -7.12 27.65
N ASN A 89 -8.86 -7.03 28.96
CA ASN A 89 -8.76 -8.19 29.87
C ASN A 89 -7.43 -8.96 29.73
N GLY A 90 -6.31 -8.22 29.53
CA GLY A 90 -4.97 -8.79 29.36
C GLY A 90 -4.71 -9.45 27.99
N LYS A 91 -5.63 -9.33 27.02
CA LYS A 91 -5.48 -9.89 25.68
C LYS A 91 -5.41 -8.78 24.63
N PRO A 92 -4.48 -8.86 23.66
CA PRO A 92 -4.47 -7.94 22.53
C PRO A 92 -5.77 -8.05 21.71
N VAL A 93 -6.37 -6.88 21.38
CA VAL A 93 -7.56 -6.81 20.53
C VAL A 93 -7.19 -6.97 19.05
N GLY A 94 -5.99 -6.54 18.66
CA GLY A 94 -5.53 -6.58 17.28
C GLY A 94 -4.02 -6.73 17.17
N LEU A 95 -3.54 -6.72 15.93
CA LEU A 95 -2.11 -6.72 15.61
C LEU A 95 -1.55 -5.30 15.75
N ALA A 96 -0.64 -5.09 16.72
CA ALA A 96 -0.17 -3.76 17.10
C ALA A 96 0.93 -3.20 16.19
N ASP A 97 1.74 -4.07 15.57
CA ASP A 97 2.96 -3.71 14.84
C ASP A 97 2.91 -4.01 13.33
N ALA A 98 1.69 -4.15 12.80
CA ALA A 98 1.50 -4.38 11.37
C ALA A 98 1.93 -3.17 10.53
N GLY A 99 2.54 -3.45 9.37
CA GLY A 99 2.81 -2.46 8.34
C GLY A 99 3.93 -1.48 8.65
N GLN A 100 4.71 -1.69 9.72
CA GLN A 100 5.91 -0.89 9.99
C GLN A 100 7.05 -1.34 9.06
N ASP A 101 7.88 -0.40 8.61
CA ASP A 101 8.86 -0.49 7.53
C ASP A 101 8.26 -0.42 6.12
N TRP A 102 9.05 0.13 5.19
CA TRP A 102 8.63 0.36 3.81
C TRP A 102 8.46 -0.95 3.03
N HIS A 103 7.26 -1.18 2.51
CA HIS A 103 6.92 -2.37 1.71
C HIS A 103 5.70 -2.11 0.81
N THR A 104 5.45 -3.02 -0.10
CA THR A 104 4.13 -3.22 -0.72
C THR A 104 3.57 -4.58 -0.32
N ASP A 105 2.26 -4.69 -0.12
CA ASP A 105 1.67 -5.94 0.37
C ASP A 105 1.69 -7.05 -0.70
N MET A 106 1.88 -8.29 -0.25
CA MET A 106 1.76 -9.53 -1.02
C MET A 106 2.70 -9.65 -2.23
N SER A 107 3.74 -8.81 -2.37
CA SER A 107 4.72 -8.96 -3.45
C SER A 107 5.47 -10.30 -3.39
N PHE A 108 5.50 -10.93 -2.23
CA PHE A 108 6.03 -12.28 -1.97
C PHE A 108 5.06 -13.41 -2.34
N SER A 109 3.90 -13.12 -2.91
CA SER A 109 2.88 -14.09 -3.30
C SER A 109 2.74 -14.19 -4.83
N LYS A 110 2.29 -15.34 -5.32
CA LYS A 110 1.98 -15.52 -6.76
C LYS A 110 0.84 -14.59 -7.20
N THR A 111 -0.19 -14.47 -6.38
CA THR A 111 -1.23 -13.44 -6.55
C THR A 111 -0.87 -12.29 -5.64
N ILE A 112 -0.53 -11.15 -6.22
CA ILE A 112 -0.16 -9.94 -5.49
C ILE A 112 -1.39 -9.19 -4.98
N ALA A 113 -1.23 -8.24 -4.07
CA ALA A 113 -2.33 -7.38 -3.63
C ALA A 113 -2.58 -6.26 -4.66
N PHE A 114 -3.86 -5.93 -4.86
CA PHE A 114 -4.27 -4.73 -5.58
C PHE A 114 -4.39 -3.56 -4.62
N ILE A 115 -5.40 -3.57 -3.76
CA ILE A 115 -5.61 -2.47 -2.81
C ILE A 115 -5.74 -2.96 -1.37
N ASN A 116 -5.45 -2.05 -0.44
CA ASN A 116 -5.90 -2.17 0.95
C ASN A 116 -7.01 -1.16 1.22
N VAL A 117 -7.98 -1.57 2.02
CA VAL A 117 -9.09 -0.74 2.50
C VAL A 117 -9.04 -0.70 4.01
N LEU A 118 -8.61 0.43 4.57
CA LEU A 118 -8.51 0.65 6.01
C LEU A 118 -9.59 1.61 6.50
N TYR A 119 -10.25 1.25 7.59
CA TYR A 119 -11.25 2.09 8.25
C TYR A 119 -10.79 2.43 9.67
N ALA A 120 -10.67 3.72 9.99
CA ALA A 120 -10.17 4.22 11.27
C ALA A 120 -11.31 4.41 12.28
N LEU A 121 -11.30 3.61 13.34
CA LEU A 121 -12.27 3.65 14.44
C LEU A 121 -11.75 4.43 15.66
N LYS A 122 -10.43 4.31 15.93
CA LYS A 122 -9.74 5.12 16.95
C LYS A 122 -8.38 5.56 16.40
N VAL A 123 -8.10 6.85 16.57
CA VAL A 123 -6.85 7.47 16.12
C VAL A 123 -6.12 8.02 17.34
N PRO A 124 -4.88 7.57 17.62
CA PRO A 124 -4.11 8.06 18.75
C PRO A 124 -3.84 9.56 18.59
N ARG A 125 -3.94 10.29 19.71
CA ARG A 125 -3.72 11.74 19.71
C ARG A 125 -2.85 12.14 20.89
N ARG A 126 -2.00 13.16 20.66
CA ARG A 126 -1.23 13.84 21.70
C ARG A 126 -1.33 15.33 21.46
N ASP A 127 -1.73 16.06 22.51
CA ASP A 127 -1.97 17.52 22.46
C ASP A 127 -2.89 17.92 21.28
N GLY A 128 -3.93 17.10 21.03
CA GLY A 128 -4.89 17.30 19.95
C GLY A 128 -4.40 16.89 18.55
N ARG A 129 -3.13 16.56 18.37
CA ARG A 129 -2.55 16.15 17.06
C ARG A 129 -2.71 14.65 16.84
N PRO A 130 -3.18 14.22 15.67
CA PRO A 130 -3.24 12.80 15.33
C PRO A 130 -1.83 12.21 15.17
N LEU A 131 -1.65 10.98 15.65
CA LEU A 131 -0.45 10.18 15.57
C LEU A 131 -0.74 8.92 14.73
N GLY A 132 0.31 8.13 14.43
CA GLY A 132 0.19 6.89 13.68
C GLY A 132 -0.18 7.10 12.22
N ALA A 133 0.42 8.12 11.57
CA ALA A 133 0.22 8.38 10.15
C ALA A 133 0.63 7.15 9.31
N THR A 134 0.06 7.04 8.11
CA THR A 134 0.55 6.10 7.10
C THR A 134 1.31 6.88 6.05
N LEU A 135 2.59 6.56 5.91
CA LEU A 135 3.48 7.12 4.90
C LEU A 135 3.37 6.32 3.61
N PHE A 136 3.42 6.98 2.49
CA PHE A 136 3.41 6.40 1.15
C PHE A 136 4.56 6.92 0.32
N ALA A 137 5.07 6.10 -0.62
CA ALA A 137 6.02 6.52 -1.64
C ALA A 137 5.48 6.15 -3.03
N ASP A 138 5.55 7.11 -3.98
CA ASP A 138 5.05 6.96 -5.36
C ASP A 138 6.06 6.22 -6.23
N MET A 139 5.79 4.97 -6.51
CA MET A 139 6.67 4.13 -7.34
C MET A 139 6.59 4.48 -8.82
N VAL A 140 5.54 5.16 -9.26
CA VAL A 140 5.45 5.70 -10.62
C VAL A 140 6.34 6.92 -10.77
N ALA A 141 6.25 7.88 -9.83
CA ALA A 141 7.13 9.06 -9.84
C ALA A 141 8.59 8.67 -9.64
N ALA A 142 8.87 7.71 -8.77
CA ALA A 142 10.20 7.16 -8.56
C ALA A 142 10.76 6.52 -9.84
N TYR A 143 9.96 5.71 -10.55
CA TYR A 143 10.37 5.15 -11.84
C TYR A 143 10.62 6.26 -12.88
N ASP A 144 9.72 7.23 -12.99
CA ASP A 144 9.85 8.31 -13.97
C ASP A 144 11.12 9.16 -13.75
N ALA A 145 11.59 9.30 -12.52
CA ALA A 145 12.80 10.04 -12.15
C ALA A 145 14.11 9.25 -12.27
N LEU A 146 14.05 7.92 -12.57
CA LEU A 146 15.26 7.13 -12.76
C LEU A 146 16.07 7.59 -13.99
N PRO A 147 17.41 7.49 -13.93
CA PRO A 147 18.26 7.66 -15.11
C PRO A 147 17.90 6.67 -16.23
N GLY A 148 17.98 7.11 -17.48
CA GLY A 148 17.54 6.29 -18.62
C GLY A 148 18.29 4.97 -18.79
N ASN A 149 19.57 4.92 -18.42
CA ASN A 149 20.36 3.68 -18.43
C ASN A 149 19.87 2.69 -17.36
N VAL A 150 19.45 3.16 -16.17
CA VAL A 150 18.88 2.31 -15.11
C VAL A 150 17.54 1.76 -15.55
N LYS A 151 16.63 2.62 -16.10
CA LYS A 151 15.35 2.16 -16.65
C LYS A 151 15.50 1.00 -17.62
N ARG A 152 16.36 1.21 -18.64
CA ARG A 152 16.63 0.17 -19.65
C ARG A 152 17.17 -1.13 -19.05
N LYS A 153 17.99 -1.01 -17.98
CA LYS A 153 18.55 -2.19 -17.29
C LYS A 153 17.47 -2.99 -16.57
N ILE A 154 16.57 -2.33 -15.84
CA ILE A 154 15.60 -3.01 -14.96
C ILE A 154 14.29 -3.44 -15.65
N GLU A 155 13.94 -2.87 -16.80
CA GLU A 155 12.64 -3.13 -17.47
C GLU A 155 12.41 -4.59 -17.85
N SER A 156 13.47 -5.34 -18.12
CA SER A 156 13.39 -6.76 -18.49
C SER A 156 13.81 -7.71 -17.36
N LEU A 157 14.13 -7.16 -16.17
CA LEU A 157 14.57 -7.95 -15.04
C LEU A 157 13.41 -8.30 -14.12
N SER A 158 13.59 -9.42 -13.43
CA SER A 158 12.78 -9.84 -12.30
C SER A 158 13.62 -9.86 -11.02
N ALA A 159 12.95 -9.81 -9.89
CA ALA A 159 13.58 -9.91 -8.59
C ALA A 159 12.84 -10.93 -7.72
N THR A 160 13.58 -11.62 -6.89
CA THR A 160 13.03 -12.57 -5.92
C THR A 160 12.54 -11.84 -4.68
N HIS A 161 11.28 -12.06 -4.31
CA HIS A 161 10.63 -11.57 -3.10
C HIS A 161 10.46 -12.71 -2.10
N ASN A 162 10.75 -12.45 -0.82
CA ASN A 162 10.68 -13.44 0.23
C ASN A 162 10.05 -12.88 1.50
N PHE A 163 8.97 -13.52 1.97
CA PHE A 163 8.28 -13.15 3.21
C PHE A 163 9.17 -13.23 4.45
N GLU A 164 10.12 -14.19 4.48
CA GLU A 164 11.04 -14.38 5.61
C GLU A 164 11.86 -13.11 5.90
N LYS A 165 12.27 -12.36 4.85
CA LYS A 165 13.01 -11.10 5.01
C LYS A 165 12.25 -10.11 5.89
N PHE A 166 10.99 -9.84 5.57
CA PHE A 166 10.16 -8.89 6.33
C PHE A 166 9.87 -9.41 7.75
N TRP A 167 9.60 -10.70 7.89
CA TRP A 167 9.40 -11.33 9.19
C TRP A 167 10.60 -11.14 10.10
N GLU A 168 11.82 -11.34 9.58
CA GLU A 168 13.06 -11.19 10.34
C GLU A 168 13.35 -9.71 10.65
N MET A 169 13.09 -8.78 9.72
CA MET A 169 13.18 -7.34 9.97
C MET A 169 12.30 -6.92 11.17
N MET A 170 11.05 -7.38 11.21
CA MET A 170 10.15 -7.10 12.35
C MET A 170 10.66 -7.69 13.66
N ARG A 171 11.23 -8.90 13.62
CA ARG A 171 11.84 -9.53 14.80
C ARG A 171 13.02 -8.72 15.33
N GLN A 172 13.91 -8.32 14.45
CA GLN A 172 15.10 -7.53 14.81
C GLN A 172 14.72 -6.17 15.38
N ARG A 173 13.74 -5.49 14.80
CA ARG A 173 13.26 -4.21 15.31
C ARG A 173 12.66 -4.33 16.71
N ALA A 174 11.86 -5.34 16.97
CA ALA A 174 11.26 -5.58 18.28
C ALA A 174 12.30 -6.02 19.33
N GLY A 175 13.46 -6.55 18.90
CA GLY A 175 14.56 -6.99 19.77
C GLY A 175 14.08 -7.96 20.82
N ALA A 176 14.52 -7.76 22.07
CA ALA A 176 14.15 -8.62 23.21
C ALA A 176 12.65 -8.61 23.56
N LYS A 177 11.86 -7.66 23.02
CA LYS A 177 10.40 -7.57 23.22
C LYS A 177 9.61 -8.36 22.18
N THR A 178 10.28 -8.98 21.22
CA THR A 178 9.57 -9.72 20.16
C THR A 178 8.88 -10.95 20.73
N SER A 179 7.60 -11.10 20.40
CA SER A 179 6.84 -12.35 20.60
C SER A 179 6.88 -13.27 19.37
N ARG A 180 7.52 -12.81 18.26
CA ARG A 180 7.62 -13.57 17.01
C ARG A 180 8.81 -14.53 17.06
N PRO A 181 8.61 -15.87 17.00
CA PRO A 181 9.71 -16.81 16.81
C PRO A 181 10.28 -16.69 15.39
N PRO A 182 11.48 -17.22 15.11
CA PRO A 182 11.92 -17.47 13.74
C PRO A 182 10.89 -18.29 12.99
N MET A 183 10.77 -18.08 11.68
CA MET A 183 9.88 -18.92 10.86
C MET A 183 10.37 -20.38 10.90
N THR A 184 9.43 -21.30 11.07
CA THR A 184 9.70 -22.74 10.95
C THR A 184 9.93 -23.11 9.49
N GLU A 185 10.61 -24.25 9.24
CA GLU A 185 10.81 -24.76 7.87
C GLU A 185 9.48 -25.07 7.16
N GLU A 186 8.44 -25.43 7.90
CA GLU A 186 7.10 -25.60 7.34
C GLU A 186 6.49 -24.26 6.88
N GLN A 187 6.59 -23.22 7.69
CA GLN A 187 6.13 -21.88 7.32
C GLN A 187 6.88 -21.31 6.10
N LYS A 188 8.20 -21.56 6.00
CA LYS A 188 8.99 -21.19 4.82
C LYS A 188 8.54 -21.93 3.58
N ARG A 189 8.23 -23.23 3.69
CA ARG A 189 7.70 -24.03 2.57
C ARG A 189 6.31 -23.59 2.13
N MET A 190 5.47 -23.11 3.05
CA MET A 190 4.15 -22.55 2.74
C MET A 190 4.21 -21.19 2.05
N LYS A 191 5.30 -20.44 2.27
CA LYS A 191 5.55 -19.12 1.66
C LYS A 191 6.92 -19.11 0.97
N PRO A 192 7.09 -19.89 -0.12
CA PRO A 192 8.35 -19.92 -0.84
C PRO A 192 8.64 -18.57 -1.51
N PRO A 193 9.91 -18.24 -1.75
CA PRO A 193 10.26 -17.05 -2.53
C PRO A 193 9.57 -17.05 -3.90
N VAL A 194 9.21 -15.87 -4.37
CA VAL A 194 8.52 -15.66 -5.66
C VAL A 194 9.27 -14.63 -6.49
N SER A 195 9.47 -14.92 -7.78
CA SER A 195 10.01 -13.97 -8.74
C SER A 195 8.91 -13.02 -9.22
N GLN A 196 9.18 -11.72 -9.21
CA GLN A 196 8.28 -10.67 -9.69
C GLN A 196 9.03 -9.75 -10.67
N PRO A 197 8.37 -9.16 -11.68
CA PRO A 197 9.01 -8.17 -12.54
C PRO A 197 9.43 -6.95 -11.70
N MET A 198 10.61 -6.38 -11.98
CA MET A 198 11.08 -5.17 -11.28
C MET A 198 10.29 -3.91 -11.67
N VAL A 199 9.59 -3.96 -12.82
CA VAL A 199 8.76 -2.86 -13.32
C VAL A 199 7.39 -3.43 -13.71
N LEU A 200 6.33 -2.89 -13.11
CA LEU A 200 4.95 -3.18 -13.48
C LEU A 200 4.40 -2.10 -14.40
N VAL A 201 3.54 -2.50 -15.34
CA VAL A 201 2.69 -1.58 -16.09
C VAL A 201 1.30 -1.59 -15.45
N HIS A 202 0.88 -0.45 -14.91
CA HIS A 202 -0.42 -0.34 -14.25
C HIS A 202 -1.57 -0.50 -15.27
N PRO A 203 -2.51 -1.42 -15.06
CA PRO A 203 -3.49 -1.81 -16.09
C PRO A 203 -4.47 -0.70 -16.51
N ILE A 204 -4.76 0.25 -15.62
CA ILE A 204 -5.68 1.37 -15.92
C ILE A 204 -4.90 2.57 -16.48
N SER A 205 -3.86 3.03 -15.79
CA SER A 205 -3.13 4.24 -16.19
C SER A 205 -2.11 4.00 -17.31
N GLY A 206 -1.70 2.75 -17.56
CA GLY A 206 -0.62 2.41 -18.50
C GLY A 206 0.77 2.88 -18.06
N ARG A 207 0.89 3.51 -16.88
CA ARG A 207 2.17 4.01 -16.38
C ARG A 207 2.99 2.88 -15.78
N LYS A 208 4.31 2.99 -15.89
CA LYS A 208 5.27 2.08 -15.28
C LYS A 208 5.55 2.46 -13.83
N SER A 209 5.66 1.47 -12.96
CA SER A 209 6.02 1.64 -11.55
C SER A 209 7.16 0.70 -11.16
N LEU A 210 8.03 1.13 -10.23
CA LEU A 210 8.98 0.23 -9.59
C LEU A 210 8.24 -0.77 -8.73
N TYR A 211 8.63 -2.05 -8.83
CA TYR A 211 7.99 -3.13 -8.06
C TYR A 211 8.98 -3.97 -7.24
N ALA A 212 10.17 -3.45 -6.99
CA ALA A 212 11.11 -3.98 -6.00
C ALA A 212 11.00 -3.11 -4.74
N ASP A 213 10.86 -3.74 -3.56
CA ASP A 213 10.66 -3.04 -2.29
C ASP A 213 11.65 -3.50 -1.22
N PRO A 214 12.02 -2.62 -0.26
CA PRO A 214 12.99 -2.97 0.78
C PRO A 214 12.48 -4.03 1.77
N GLY A 215 11.15 -4.22 1.88
CA GLY A 215 10.56 -5.18 2.81
C GLY A 215 10.72 -6.63 2.37
N TYR A 216 10.49 -6.92 1.10
CA TYR A 216 10.42 -8.32 0.62
C TYR A 216 11.47 -8.68 -0.44
N THR A 217 11.99 -7.73 -1.24
CA THR A 217 12.93 -8.05 -2.32
C THR A 217 14.31 -8.44 -1.77
N VAL A 218 14.82 -9.60 -2.16
CA VAL A 218 16.07 -10.16 -1.63
C VAL A 218 17.21 -10.20 -2.66
N SER A 219 16.90 -10.34 -3.95
CA SER A 219 17.90 -10.38 -5.02
C SER A 219 17.26 -10.12 -6.38
N ILE A 220 18.08 -9.71 -7.34
CA ILE A 220 17.70 -9.62 -8.76
C ILE A 220 18.04 -10.95 -9.42
N ASP A 221 17.07 -11.53 -10.14
CA ASP A 221 17.19 -12.86 -10.71
C ASP A 221 18.27 -12.90 -11.81
N GLY A 222 19.13 -13.90 -11.77
CA GLY A 222 20.21 -14.09 -12.74
C GLY A 222 21.37 -13.10 -12.65
N MET A 223 21.40 -12.23 -11.63
CA MET A 223 22.47 -11.26 -11.39
C MET A 223 23.42 -11.75 -10.30
N GLU A 224 24.72 -11.47 -10.45
CA GLU A 224 25.68 -11.74 -9.38
C GLU A 224 25.31 -10.99 -8.10
N LYS A 225 25.55 -11.63 -6.94
CA LYS A 225 25.07 -11.13 -5.65
C LYS A 225 25.49 -9.68 -5.37
N GLN A 226 26.77 -9.37 -5.56
CA GLN A 226 27.28 -8.02 -5.29
C GLN A 226 26.60 -6.97 -6.19
N GLU A 227 26.47 -7.26 -7.49
CA GLU A 227 25.82 -6.35 -8.44
C GLU A 227 24.33 -6.17 -8.12
N SER A 228 23.65 -7.26 -7.75
CA SER A 228 22.27 -7.25 -7.31
C SER A 228 22.08 -6.38 -6.07
N ASP A 229 22.91 -6.57 -5.04
CA ASP A 229 22.85 -5.83 -3.79
C ASP A 229 23.08 -4.32 -4.03
N GLU A 230 24.10 -3.95 -4.83
CA GLU A 230 24.40 -2.55 -5.18
C GLU A 230 23.25 -1.86 -5.93
N LEU A 231 22.62 -2.57 -6.88
CA LEU A 231 21.51 -2.03 -7.65
C LEU A 231 20.24 -1.90 -6.80
N LEU A 232 19.93 -2.90 -5.96
CA LEU A 232 18.80 -2.84 -5.04
C LEU A 232 18.98 -1.72 -4.01
N ASP A 233 20.17 -1.56 -3.44
CA ASP A 233 20.47 -0.47 -2.52
C ASP A 233 20.30 0.91 -3.16
N PHE A 234 20.72 1.06 -4.40
CA PHE A 234 20.48 2.29 -5.18
C PHE A 234 18.98 2.54 -5.34
N LEU A 235 18.22 1.54 -5.80
CA LEU A 235 16.78 1.66 -6.04
C LEU A 235 16.01 1.95 -4.74
N PHE A 236 16.34 1.29 -3.63
CA PHE A 236 15.69 1.50 -2.34
C PHE A 236 15.93 2.90 -1.77
N ARG A 237 17.13 3.46 -1.93
CA ARG A 237 17.41 4.84 -1.55
C ARG A 237 16.69 5.83 -2.47
N HIS A 238 16.66 5.54 -3.78
CA HIS A 238 16.03 6.40 -4.77
C HIS A 238 14.51 6.51 -4.55
N GLN A 239 13.84 5.38 -4.38
CA GLN A 239 12.37 5.34 -4.27
C GLN A 239 11.82 5.92 -2.95
N LEU A 240 12.66 6.07 -1.94
CA LEU A 240 12.30 6.66 -0.64
C LEU A 240 12.75 8.13 -0.50
N ARG A 241 13.06 8.81 -1.59
CA ARG A 241 13.38 10.23 -1.57
C ARG A 241 12.14 11.04 -1.17
N PRO A 242 12.31 12.14 -0.39
CA PRO A 242 11.18 12.92 0.15
C PRO A 242 10.19 13.42 -0.91
N GLU A 243 10.65 13.75 -2.12
CA GLU A 243 9.80 14.23 -3.21
C GLU A 243 8.80 13.21 -3.73
N PHE A 244 8.97 11.92 -3.42
CA PHE A 244 8.03 10.85 -3.78
C PHE A 244 7.11 10.48 -2.63
N GLN A 245 7.28 11.09 -1.45
CA GLN A 245 6.55 10.69 -0.25
C GLN A 245 5.31 11.54 -0.01
N TYR A 246 4.30 10.90 0.58
CA TYR A 246 3.07 11.48 1.06
C TYR A 246 2.71 10.87 2.41
N ALA A 247 2.26 11.67 3.37
CA ALA A 247 1.80 11.21 4.67
C ALA A 247 0.29 11.42 4.82
N HIS A 248 -0.47 10.35 4.99
CA HIS A 248 -1.87 10.43 5.37
C HIS A 248 -2.00 10.51 6.90
N ARG A 249 -2.55 11.62 7.39
CA ARG A 249 -2.88 11.82 8.80
C ARG A 249 -4.33 11.46 9.03
N TRP A 250 -4.55 10.46 9.86
CA TRP A 250 -5.86 9.87 10.11
C TRP A 250 -6.79 10.77 10.93
N ASN A 251 -8.07 10.72 10.62
CA ASN A 251 -9.16 11.07 11.53
C ASN A 251 -10.05 9.85 11.73
N GLU A 252 -10.76 9.82 12.87
CA GLU A 252 -11.78 8.78 13.10
C GLU A 252 -12.89 8.93 12.07
N GLY A 253 -13.33 7.80 11.49
CA GLY A 253 -14.27 7.78 10.38
C GLY A 253 -13.63 7.87 9.00
N ASP A 254 -12.30 8.03 8.87
CA ASP A 254 -11.64 7.96 7.58
C ASP A 254 -11.61 6.51 7.06
N VAL A 255 -11.98 6.33 5.79
CA VAL A 255 -11.62 5.15 5.02
C VAL A 255 -10.50 5.53 4.06
N LEU A 256 -9.39 4.83 4.13
CA LEU A 256 -8.23 5.01 3.25
C LEU A 256 -8.06 3.78 2.37
N VAL A 257 -7.93 4.03 1.08
CA VAL A 257 -7.68 3.00 0.06
C VAL A 257 -6.41 3.35 -0.69
N TRP A 258 -5.50 2.39 -0.84
CA TRP A 258 -4.29 2.62 -1.64
C TRP A 258 -4.00 1.46 -2.58
N ASP A 259 -3.35 1.78 -3.70
CA ASP A 259 -2.97 0.88 -4.76
C ASP A 259 -1.55 0.34 -4.53
N ASN A 260 -1.43 -0.94 -4.22
CA ASN A 260 -0.16 -1.62 -4.00
C ASN A 260 0.68 -1.83 -5.28
N LEU A 261 0.07 -1.68 -6.47
CA LEU A 261 0.82 -1.79 -7.73
C LEU A 261 1.71 -0.57 -7.99
N ARG A 262 1.43 0.54 -7.32
CA ARG A 262 2.13 1.81 -7.54
C ARG A 262 2.61 2.51 -6.28
N THR A 263 2.39 1.95 -5.08
CA THR A 263 2.83 2.57 -3.83
C THR A 263 3.62 1.62 -2.96
N LEU A 264 4.62 2.14 -2.27
CA LEU A 264 5.09 1.58 -1.00
C LEU A 264 4.39 2.29 0.14
N HIS A 265 4.27 1.60 1.27
CA HIS A 265 3.72 2.21 2.48
C HIS A 265 4.50 1.81 3.73
N ASN A 266 4.34 2.64 4.79
CA ASN A 266 4.94 2.44 6.10
C ASN A 266 4.01 3.05 7.17
N ALA A 267 3.62 2.27 8.16
CA ALA A 267 2.86 2.77 9.30
C ALA A 267 3.80 3.37 10.36
N GLU A 268 3.59 4.65 10.69
CA GLU A 268 4.30 5.27 11.80
C GLU A 268 3.83 4.71 13.14
N ALA A 269 4.76 4.48 14.06
CA ALA A 269 4.50 4.00 15.42
C ALA A 269 4.98 5.03 16.46
N ASP A 270 4.58 6.29 16.27
CA ASP A 270 4.96 7.43 17.09
C ASP A 270 4.05 7.64 18.32
N TYR A 271 3.11 6.72 18.53
CA TYR A 271 2.17 6.69 19.66
C TYR A 271 2.58 5.66 20.74
N ARG A 272 2.12 5.90 21.97
CA ARG A 272 2.40 5.07 23.14
C ARG A 272 1.30 4.01 23.34
N ALA A 273 1.54 3.07 24.26
CA ALA A 273 0.59 2.03 24.61
C ALA A 273 -0.73 2.54 25.21
N ASP A 274 -0.70 3.71 25.88
CA ASP A 274 -1.85 4.39 26.46
C ASP A 274 -2.59 5.32 25.46
N GLU A 275 -2.08 5.46 24.23
CA GLU A 275 -2.71 6.23 23.16
C GLU A 275 -3.38 5.23 22.18
N PRO A 276 -4.71 4.99 22.31
CA PRO A 276 -5.36 3.87 21.64
C PRO A 276 -5.48 4.08 20.12
N ARG A 277 -5.15 3.04 19.36
CA ARG A 277 -5.34 2.94 17.90
C ARG A 277 -6.19 1.73 17.57
N LEU A 278 -7.22 1.91 16.74
CA LEU A 278 -8.04 0.83 16.21
C LEU A 278 -8.39 1.11 14.75
N ILE A 279 -7.87 0.30 13.86
CA ILE A 279 -8.15 0.33 12.42
C ILE A 279 -8.54 -1.07 11.99
N LYS A 280 -9.54 -1.21 11.11
CA LYS A 280 -9.91 -2.47 10.49
C LYS A 280 -9.48 -2.47 9.02
N ARG A 281 -8.89 -3.57 8.55
CA ARG A 281 -8.33 -3.70 7.20
C ARG A 281 -8.95 -4.86 6.43
N CYS A 282 -9.43 -4.60 5.21
CA CYS A 282 -9.53 -5.59 4.15
C CYS A 282 -8.36 -5.45 3.19
N GLN A 283 -7.88 -6.58 2.66
CA GLN A 283 -6.88 -6.63 1.59
C GLN A 283 -7.48 -7.30 0.37
N VAL A 284 -7.45 -6.60 -0.76
CA VAL A 284 -8.00 -7.05 -2.03
C VAL A 284 -6.88 -7.57 -2.91
N MET A 285 -7.06 -8.76 -3.47
CA MET A 285 -6.08 -9.38 -4.36
C MET A 285 -6.17 -8.83 -5.78
N ALA A 286 -5.07 -8.92 -6.53
CA ALA A 286 -4.95 -8.34 -7.87
C ALA A 286 -5.40 -9.32 -8.98
N ASP A 287 -6.45 -10.07 -8.75
CA ASP A 287 -7.03 -10.99 -9.73
C ASP A 287 -7.89 -10.24 -10.77
N TRP A 288 -8.75 -9.31 -10.33
CA TRP A 288 -9.67 -8.61 -11.23
C TRP A 288 -9.06 -7.38 -11.91
N ILE A 289 -8.11 -6.68 -11.27
CA ILE A 289 -7.53 -5.45 -11.81
C ILE A 289 -6.83 -5.66 -13.17
N PHE A 290 -6.33 -6.87 -13.43
CA PHE A 290 -5.72 -7.22 -14.70
C PHE A 290 -6.72 -7.67 -15.77
N THR A 291 -8.03 -7.70 -15.46
CA THR A 291 -9.06 -7.98 -16.45
C THR A 291 -9.41 -6.72 -17.26
N PRO A 292 -9.78 -6.87 -18.55
CA PRO A 292 -10.14 -5.72 -19.39
C PRO A 292 -11.32 -4.92 -18.84
N GLU A 293 -12.25 -5.54 -18.11
CA GLU A 293 -13.45 -4.94 -17.56
C GLU A 293 -13.16 -3.76 -16.64
N PHE A 294 -12.15 -3.89 -15.76
CA PHE A 294 -11.77 -2.81 -14.83
C PHE A 294 -11.19 -1.60 -15.58
N ALA A 295 -10.32 -1.84 -16.55
CA ALA A 295 -9.78 -0.76 -17.39
C ALA A 295 -10.88 -0.06 -18.20
N LEU A 296 -11.86 -0.81 -18.71
CA LEU A 296 -13.01 -0.24 -19.42
C LEU A 296 -13.90 0.60 -18.50
N LEU A 297 -14.21 0.11 -17.29
CA LEU A 297 -14.99 0.88 -16.31
C LEU A 297 -14.30 2.18 -15.93
N ALA A 298 -13.00 2.16 -15.65
CA ALA A 298 -12.23 3.36 -15.35
C ALA A 298 -12.25 4.35 -16.53
N LYS A 299 -12.07 3.86 -17.76
CA LYS A 299 -12.09 4.69 -18.96
C LYS A 299 -13.46 5.30 -19.22
N GLU A 300 -14.54 4.57 -18.99
CA GLU A 300 -15.92 5.02 -19.27
C GLU A 300 -16.43 6.01 -18.22
N TYR A 301 -16.17 5.72 -16.93
CA TYR A 301 -16.76 6.46 -15.81
C TYR A 301 -15.76 7.27 -14.99
N GLY A 302 -14.46 7.12 -15.26
CA GLY A 302 -13.38 7.71 -14.47
C GLY A 302 -13.11 9.20 -14.72
N ARG A 303 -14.02 9.93 -15.40
CA ARG A 303 -13.84 11.38 -15.62
C ARG A 303 -13.89 12.10 -14.28
N LEU A 304 -12.70 12.40 -13.78
CA LEU A 304 -12.52 13.24 -12.61
C LEU A 304 -12.62 14.69 -13.09
N ASP A 305 -13.65 15.43 -12.69
CA ASP A 305 -13.74 16.89 -12.89
C ASP A 305 -12.72 17.65 -11.99
N ALA A 306 -11.60 17.03 -11.68
CA ALA A 306 -10.51 17.61 -10.92
C ALA A 306 -9.55 18.37 -11.85
N PRO A 307 -8.94 19.47 -11.40
CA PRO A 307 -7.89 20.14 -12.15
C PRO A 307 -6.75 19.13 -12.39
N THR A 308 -6.51 18.85 -13.67
CA THR A 308 -5.41 17.97 -14.12
C THR A 308 -4.13 18.43 -13.43
N ARG A 309 -3.48 17.55 -12.65
CA ARG A 309 -2.14 17.82 -12.15
C ARG A 309 -1.27 18.15 -13.36
N GLN A 310 -0.87 19.42 -13.49
CA GLN A 310 0.16 19.77 -14.45
C GLN A 310 1.40 18.96 -14.09
N GLN A 311 1.82 18.07 -15.00
CA GLN A 311 3.10 17.40 -14.89
C GLN A 311 4.16 18.49 -14.82
N LYS A 312 4.68 18.76 -13.62
CA LYS A 312 5.92 19.54 -13.50
C LYS A 312 6.99 18.71 -14.22
N GLN A 313 7.42 19.15 -15.39
CA GLN A 313 8.61 18.61 -16.02
C GLN A 313 9.73 18.66 -14.97
N PRO A 314 10.48 17.57 -14.76
CA PRO A 314 11.63 17.62 -13.89
C PRO A 314 12.55 18.75 -14.41
N ALA A 315 12.93 19.67 -13.51
CA ALA A 315 13.90 20.72 -13.84
C ALA A 315 15.13 20.03 -14.40
N LEU A 316 15.45 20.31 -15.68
CA LEU A 316 16.70 19.92 -16.29
C LEU A 316 17.81 20.56 -15.46
N LEU A 317 18.53 19.76 -14.69
CA LEU A 317 19.78 20.15 -14.09
C LEU A 317 20.70 20.51 -15.26
N THR A 318 20.85 21.80 -15.54
CA THR A 318 21.89 22.30 -16.41
C THR A 318 23.21 21.99 -15.74
N GLU A 319 23.94 21.02 -16.28
CA GLU A 319 25.36 20.86 -16.00
C GLU A 319 26.06 22.18 -16.34
N SER A 320 26.45 22.95 -15.33
CA SER A 320 27.41 24.02 -15.48
C SER A 320 28.77 23.36 -15.61
N ALA A 321 29.25 23.28 -16.85
CA ALA A 321 30.65 23.04 -17.13
C ALA A 321 31.47 24.22 -16.55
N SER A 322 32.39 23.93 -15.66
CA SER A 322 33.57 24.72 -15.35
C SER A 322 34.64 23.78 -14.79
#